data_e477256663d05d20996227ddb454635a
#
_entry.id   e477256663d05d20996227ddb454635a
#
_cell.length_a   1.000
_cell.length_b   1.000
_cell.length_c   1.000
_cell.angle_alpha   90.00
_cell.angle_beta   90.00
_cell.angle_gamma   90.00
#
_symmetry.space_group_name_H-M   'P 1'
#
loop_
_entity.id
_entity.type
_entity.pdbx_description
1 polymer ?
#
loop_
_entity_poly.entity_id
_entity_poly.type
_entity_poly.pdbx_seq_one_letter_code
_entity_poly.pdbx_strand_id
1 'polypeptide(L)'
;VFHLPKATGVTALVCAAVLALTGCGAGADGDLQSLDQLDELDQLDGELFTGTQKIDVGGKAVNVSCAGKPVDGKPGIMLLLGFGDGLEAMSELQKSLSAHNRVCSYDRLGEGASDEPDGPQDFASNGQVLTAVLDKAMGDRSVVLAGHSMGGLLAARYAPDHQDRVTGLVLLDATGPTAISDTLELIPEGDAGPASAVREQMIAMREGANPEQLRVEDGEVRSAGDIPVEVVQHGQQYLAAIPQYGAELERIWAEGQRKWLALSPRSTLVTATGSGHYIYVDEPQLAVQSIERVVTQAIDE
;
A
#
# COMPACT_ATOMS: atom_id res chain seq x y z
N VAL A 1 10.14 13.32 10.68
CA VAL A 1 10.91 14.37 9.96
C VAL A 1 9.93 15.16 9.15
N PHE A 2 9.67 16.42 9.58
CA PHE A 2 8.74 17.33 8.93
C PHE A 2 9.30 17.78 7.58
N HIS A 3 8.54 17.58 6.49
CA HIS A 3 8.78 18.28 5.23
C HIS A 3 7.69 19.32 5.03
N LEU A 4 8.09 20.60 4.97
CA LEU A 4 7.24 21.72 4.57
C LEU A 4 7.21 21.82 3.04
N PRO A 5 6.05 22.04 2.39
CA PRO A 5 5.97 22.18 0.95
C PRO A 5 6.44 23.57 0.48
N LYS A 6 7.27 23.61 -0.55
CA LYS A 6 7.56 24.83 -1.32
C LYS A 6 6.57 24.92 -2.48
N ALA A 7 5.77 25.96 -2.45
CA ALA A 7 4.92 26.37 -3.58
C ALA A 7 5.75 27.03 -4.68
N THR A 8 5.63 26.53 -5.92
CA THR A 8 6.00 27.29 -7.13
C THR A 8 4.94 27.08 -8.21
N GLY A 9 4.22 28.15 -8.52
CA GLY A 9 3.27 28.18 -9.62
C GLY A 9 3.98 28.29 -10.97
N VAL A 10 3.45 27.60 -11.97
CA VAL A 10 3.71 27.87 -13.39
C VAL A 10 2.41 27.82 -14.17
N THR A 11 2.09 28.96 -14.73
CA THR A 11 0.99 29.20 -15.69
C THR A 11 1.41 28.69 -17.05
N ALA A 12 0.60 27.90 -17.73
CA ALA A 12 0.80 27.57 -19.14
C ALA A 12 -0.48 27.70 -19.95
N LEU A 13 -0.31 28.40 -21.06
CA LEU A 13 -1.27 28.85 -22.06
C LEU A 13 -2.00 27.72 -22.79
N VAL A 14 -3.28 28.03 -23.08
CA VAL A 14 -4.17 27.34 -24.02
C VAL A 14 -3.80 27.72 -25.46
N CYS A 15 -3.72 26.74 -26.37
CA CYS A 15 -3.91 26.94 -27.81
C CYS A 15 -4.92 25.92 -28.34
N ALA A 16 -6.09 26.44 -28.71
CA ALA A 16 -7.11 25.72 -29.42
C ALA A 16 -6.83 25.79 -30.93
N ALA A 17 -6.93 24.68 -31.64
CA ALA A 17 -7.05 24.67 -33.08
C ALA A 17 -8.25 23.79 -33.49
N VAL A 18 -9.28 24.46 -34.01
CA VAL A 18 -10.46 23.86 -34.65
C VAL A 18 -10.17 23.72 -36.15
N LEU A 19 -10.35 22.53 -36.69
CA LEU A 19 -10.49 22.33 -38.14
C LEU A 19 -11.72 21.46 -38.40
N ALA A 20 -12.73 22.11 -38.97
CA ALA A 20 -13.91 21.49 -39.54
C ALA A 20 -13.62 21.10 -40.99
N LEU A 21 -13.97 19.88 -41.38
CA LEU A 21 -14.13 19.49 -42.78
C LEU A 21 -15.41 18.66 -42.92
N THR A 22 -16.35 19.28 -43.61
CA THR A 22 -17.59 18.67 -44.11
C THR A 22 -17.31 17.88 -45.39
N GLY A 23 -17.81 16.66 -45.48
CA GLY A 23 -17.83 15.89 -46.71
C GLY A 23 -18.98 14.87 -46.67
N CYS A 24 -20.08 15.16 -47.39
CA CYS A 24 -21.15 14.21 -47.66
C CYS A 24 -20.73 13.22 -48.75
N GLY A 25 -20.95 11.94 -48.52
CA GLY A 25 -20.87 10.89 -49.53
C GLY A 25 -21.68 9.68 -49.06
N ALA A 26 -22.83 9.46 -49.64
CA ALA A 26 -23.67 8.29 -49.41
C ALA A 26 -23.11 7.08 -50.17
N GLY A 27 -22.98 5.96 -49.47
CA GLY A 27 -22.70 4.64 -50.07
C GLY A 27 -22.99 3.60 -49.00
N ALA A 28 -24.10 2.87 -49.24
CA ALA A 28 -24.47 1.75 -48.38
C ALA A 28 -23.65 0.52 -48.78
N ASP A 29 -22.86 0.02 -47.86
CA ASP A 29 -22.49 -1.39 -47.77
C ASP A 29 -22.27 -1.68 -46.28
N GLY A 30 -23.23 -2.39 -45.69
CA GLY A 30 -23.30 -2.68 -44.28
C GLY A 30 -22.52 -3.92 -43.90
N ASP A 31 -22.07 -3.89 -42.65
CA ASP A 31 -22.04 -5.02 -41.74
C ASP A 31 -21.09 -6.20 -42.01
N LEU A 32 -19.77 -5.94 -41.98
CA LEU A 32 -18.81 -6.99 -41.64
C LEU A 32 -17.61 -6.50 -40.79
N GLN A 33 -17.52 -5.19 -40.50
CA GLN A 33 -16.41 -4.64 -39.70
C GLN A 33 -16.69 -4.56 -38.18
N SER A 34 -17.92 -4.89 -37.74
CA SER A 34 -18.29 -4.74 -36.34
C SER A 34 -17.90 -5.96 -35.48
N LEU A 35 -17.72 -7.14 -36.03
CA LEU A 35 -17.39 -8.35 -35.29
C LEU A 35 -15.90 -8.41 -34.95
N ASP A 36 -15.01 -8.03 -35.88
CA ASP A 36 -13.56 -7.99 -35.63
C ASP A 36 -13.18 -6.91 -34.61
N GLN A 37 -13.91 -5.78 -34.56
CA GLN A 37 -13.69 -4.75 -33.55
C GLN A 37 -14.22 -5.14 -32.16
N LEU A 38 -15.25 -5.97 -32.06
CA LEU A 38 -15.74 -6.49 -30.79
C LEU A 38 -14.80 -7.57 -30.23
N ASP A 39 -14.23 -8.42 -31.10
CA ASP A 39 -13.21 -9.40 -30.70
C ASP A 39 -11.88 -8.74 -30.29
N GLU A 40 -11.54 -7.59 -30.89
CA GLU A 40 -10.36 -6.80 -30.49
C GLU A 40 -10.58 -6.07 -29.14
N LEU A 41 -11.80 -5.63 -28.84
CA LEU A 41 -12.18 -5.05 -27.56
C LEU A 41 -12.27 -6.11 -26.44
N ASP A 42 -12.76 -7.31 -26.75
CA ASP A 42 -12.81 -8.44 -25.82
C ASP A 42 -11.40 -9.02 -25.51
N GLN A 43 -10.44 -8.89 -26.45
CA GLN A 43 -9.04 -9.25 -26.21
C GLN A 43 -8.29 -8.21 -25.37
N LEU A 44 -8.74 -6.95 -25.33
CA LEU A 44 -8.16 -5.91 -24.49
C LEU A 44 -8.60 -6.02 -23.03
N ASP A 45 -9.73 -6.65 -22.74
CA ASP A 45 -10.21 -6.88 -21.35
C ASP A 45 -9.44 -7.97 -20.58
N GLY A 46 -8.54 -8.71 -21.25
CA GLY A 46 -7.73 -9.78 -20.63
C GLY A 46 -6.28 -9.39 -20.26
N GLU A 47 -5.76 -8.26 -20.76
CA GLU A 47 -4.35 -7.90 -20.52
C GLU A 47 -4.20 -6.93 -19.34
N LEU A 48 -3.50 -7.39 -18.28
CA LEU A 48 -3.21 -6.56 -17.10
C LEU A 48 -2.35 -5.35 -17.49
N PHE A 49 -2.80 -4.15 -17.14
CA PHE A 49 -2.11 -2.91 -17.49
C PHE A 49 -0.72 -2.78 -16.85
N THR A 50 0.16 -2.03 -17.47
CA THR A 50 1.48 -1.63 -16.97
C THR A 50 1.60 -0.11 -17.02
N GLY A 51 2.35 0.46 -16.08
CA GLY A 51 2.47 1.91 -15.89
C GLY A 51 1.53 2.41 -14.81
N THR A 52 1.35 3.72 -14.77
CA THR A 52 0.50 4.39 -13.77
C THR A 52 -0.77 4.90 -14.43
N GLN A 53 -1.92 4.55 -13.87
CA GLN A 53 -3.24 5.01 -14.33
C GLN A 53 -4.24 5.08 -13.18
N LYS A 54 -5.31 5.82 -13.40
CA LYS A 54 -6.47 5.82 -12.50
C LYS A 54 -7.45 4.73 -12.94
N ILE A 55 -7.89 3.92 -11.97
CA ILE A 55 -8.92 2.91 -12.13
C ILE A 55 -10.18 3.34 -11.39
N ASP A 56 -11.35 2.98 -11.89
CA ASP A 56 -12.60 3.19 -11.17
C ASP A 56 -12.78 2.10 -10.10
N VAL A 57 -13.01 2.54 -8.87
CA VAL A 57 -13.35 1.71 -7.73
C VAL A 57 -14.59 2.30 -7.05
N GLY A 58 -15.75 1.77 -7.39
CA GLY A 58 -17.02 2.22 -6.80
C GLY A 58 -17.35 3.68 -7.07
N GLY A 59 -16.96 4.21 -8.23
CA GLY A 59 -17.17 5.60 -8.64
C GLY A 59 -16.05 6.57 -8.17
N LYS A 60 -14.98 6.06 -7.56
CA LYS A 60 -13.79 6.82 -7.20
C LYS A 60 -12.62 6.46 -8.10
N ALA A 61 -11.87 7.46 -8.53
CA ALA A 61 -10.65 7.25 -9.28
C ALA A 61 -9.48 6.95 -8.32
N VAL A 62 -9.00 5.71 -8.33
CA VAL A 62 -7.86 5.26 -7.53
C VAL A 62 -6.63 5.21 -8.43
N ASN A 63 -5.55 5.88 -8.02
CA ASN A 63 -4.30 5.94 -8.77
C ASN A 63 -3.45 4.69 -8.47
N VAL A 64 -3.16 3.89 -9.49
CA VAL A 64 -2.47 2.61 -9.38
C VAL A 64 -1.27 2.58 -10.31
N SER A 65 -0.14 2.13 -9.82
CA SER A 65 1.08 1.88 -10.60
C SER A 65 1.39 0.39 -10.61
N CYS A 66 1.59 -0.17 -11.81
CA CYS A 66 1.96 -1.56 -11.97
C CYS A 66 3.20 -1.70 -12.87
N ALA A 67 4.11 -2.60 -12.53
CA ALA A 67 5.31 -2.91 -13.29
C ALA A 67 5.57 -4.41 -13.34
N GLY A 68 6.38 -4.83 -14.31
CA GLY A 68 6.67 -6.24 -14.55
C GLY A 68 5.51 -7.03 -15.13
N LYS A 69 5.80 -8.22 -15.62
CA LYS A 69 4.81 -9.13 -16.19
C LYS A 69 4.40 -10.20 -15.19
N PRO A 70 3.15 -10.68 -15.25
CA PRO A 70 2.77 -11.89 -14.53
C PRO A 70 3.69 -13.06 -14.92
N VAL A 71 4.01 -13.89 -13.94
CA VAL A 71 4.75 -15.14 -14.12
C VAL A 71 3.82 -16.28 -13.69
N ASP A 72 3.70 -17.30 -14.51
CA ASP A 72 2.81 -18.43 -14.22
C ASP A 72 3.25 -19.17 -12.95
N GLY A 73 2.27 -19.49 -12.12
CA GLY A 73 2.51 -20.15 -10.82
C GLY A 73 3.14 -19.24 -9.75
N LYS A 74 3.37 -17.96 -10.05
CA LYS A 74 3.96 -17.00 -9.11
C LYS A 74 2.93 -15.98 -8.64
N PRO A 75 2.83 -15.70 -7.33
CA PRO A 75 1.94 -14.63 -6.83
C PRO A 75 2.39 -13.26 -7.33
N GLY A 76 1.44 -12.36 -7.51
CA GLY A 76 1.75 -10.95 -7.69
C GLY A 76 2.18 -10.30 -6.36
N ILE A 77 2.84 -9.16 -6.44
CA ILE A 77 3.23 -8.38 -5.26
C ILE A 77 2.42 -7.09 -5.24
N MET A 78 1.72 -6.83 -4.13
CA MET A 78 1.07 -5.56 -3.87
C MET A 78 1.82 -4.82 -2.76
N LEU A 79 2.40 -3.66 -3.10
CA LEU A 79 3.06 -2.77 -2.16
C LEU A 79 2.01 -1.84 -1.53
N LEU A 80 1.96 -1.82 -0.20
CA LEU A 80 1.06 -0.97 0.57
C LEU A 80 1.85 0.12 1.29
N LEU A 81 1.54 1.36 0.95
CA LEU A 81 2.27 2.56 1.35
C LEU A 81 2.04 2.92 2.83
N GLY A 82 2.99 3.61 3.45
CA GLY A 82 2.85 4.22 4.75
C GLY A 82 1.78 5.32 4.77
N PHE A 83 1.54 5.87 5.94
CA PHE A 83 0.61 6.99 6.12
C PHE A 83 1.19 8.27 5.51
N GLY A 84 0.42 8.96 4.66
CA GLY A 84 0.84 10.18 3.98
C GLY A 84 1.80 9.96 2.81
N ASP A 85 2.09 8.70 2.45
CA ASP A 85 2.98 8.38 1.34
C ASP A 85 2.16 8.22 0.04
N GLY A 86 2.67 8.78 -1.08
CA GLY A 86 2.20 8.50 -2.43
C GLY A 86 3.04 7.43 -3.13
N LEU A 87 2.65 7.06 -4.36
CA LEU A 87 3.31 6.02 -5.18
C LEU A 87 4.83 6.18 -5.30
N GLU A 88 5.34 7.42 -5.28
CA GLU A 88 6.75 7.72 -5.40
C GLU A 88 7.59 7.16 -4.26
N ALA A 89 7.00 7.00 -3.05
CA ALA A 89 7.72 6.54 -1.87
C ALA A 89 8.34 5.14 -2.07
N MET A 90 7.61 4.23 -2.73
CA MET A 90 8.08 2.86 -2.98
C MET A 90 8.44 2.59 -4.45
N SER A 91 8.58 3.61 -5.29
CA SER A 91 8.81 3.45 -6.74
C SER A 91 10.10 2.69 -7.07
N GLU A 92 11.20 2.94 -6.35
CA GLU A 92 12.46 2.22 -6.56
C GLU A 92 12.39 0.77 -6.06
N LEU A 93 11.65 0.49 -4.98
CA LEU A 93 11.37 -0.87 -4.53
C LEU A 93 10.53 -1.62 -5.58
N GLN A 94 9.46 -0.99 -6.08
CA GLN A 94 8.62 -1.54 -7.15
C GLN A 94 9.45 -1.87 -8.39
N LYS A 95 10.29 -0.94 -8.84
CA LYS A 95 11.17 -1.12 -9.99
C LYS A 95 12.15 -2.29 -9.79
N SER A 96 12.76 -2.40 -8.62
CA SER A 96 13.70 -3.47 -8.31
C SER A 96 13.04 -4.85 -8.36
N LEU A 97 11.85 -4.99 -7.77
CA LEU A 97 11.10 -6.24 -7.75
C LEU A 97 10.50 -6.60 -9.11
N SER A 98 10.17 -5.60 -9.95
CA SER A 98 9.48 -5.80 -11.23
C SER A 98 10.32 -6.47 -12.31
N ALA A 99 11.64 -6.63 -12.08
CA ALA A 99 12.51 -7.37 -12.98
C ALA A 99 12.09 -8.84 -13.13
N HIS A 100 11.51 -9.42 -12.09
CA HIS A 100 11.16 -10.84 -12.02
C HIS A 100 9.75 -11.12 -11.48
N ASN A 101 8.95 -10.07 -11.22
CA ASN A 101 7.63 -10.17 -10.63
C ASN A 101 6.65 -9.19 -11.27
N ARG A 102 5.37 -9.50 -11.20
CA ARG A 102 4.30 -8.52 -11.34
C ARG A 102 4.19 -7.76 -10.01
N VAL A 103 4.41 -6.45 -10.02
CA VAL A 103 4.42 -5.61 -8.81
C VAL A 103 3.52 -4.41 -9.03
N CYS A 104 2.57 -4.20 -8.14
CA CYS A 104 1.71 -3.03 -8.16
C CYS A 104 1.74 -2.31 -6.82
N SER A 105 1.37 -1.04 -6.84
CA SER A 105 1.13 -0.19 -5.69
C SER A 105 -0.01 0.77 -6.01
N TYR A 106 -0.67 1.35 -5.00
CA TYR A 106 -1.72 2.33 -5.23
C TYR A 106 -1.74 3.40 -4.14
N ASP A 107 -2.16 4.60 -4.52
CA ASP A 107 -2.52 5.64 -3.58
C ASP A 107 -3.88 5.30 -2.96
N ARG A 108 -3.98 5.23 -1.64
CA ARG A 108 -5.28 5.05 -0.96
C ARG A 108 -6.17 6.27 -1.19
N LEU A 109 -7.48 6.13 -1.03
CA LEU A 109 -8.41 7.28 -1.11
C LEU A 109 -7.99 8.35 -0.10
N GLY A 110 -7.88 9.58 -0.56
CA GLY A 110 -7.39 10.71 0.23
C GLY A 110 -5.87 10.90 0.20
N GLU A 111 -5.12 10.02 -0.47
CA GLU A 111 -3.67 10.11 -0.60
C GLU A 111 -3.23 10.23 -2.06
N GLY A 112 -2.06 10.81 -2.27
CA GLY A 112 -1.41 10.93 -3.56
C GLY A 112 -2.30 11.57 -4.63
N ALA A 113 -2.55 10.82 -5.72
CA ALA A 113 -3.40 11.26 -6.83
C ALA A 113 -4.77 10.56 -6.87
N SER A 114 -5.11 9.76 -5.87
CA SER A 114 -6.46 9.18 -5.72
C SER A 114 -7.49 10.22 -5.31
N ASP A 115 -8.75 9.92 -5.57
CA ASP A 115 -9.86 10.77 -5.14
C ASP A 115 -10.01 10.76 -3.61
N GLU A 116 -10.63 11.81 -3.07
CA GLU A 116 -11.03 11.87 -1.68
C GLU A 116 -12.12 10.83 -1.36
N PRO A 117 -12.11 10.23 -0.16
CA PRO A 117 -13.22 9.37 0.27
C PRO A 117 -14.49 10.19 0.49
N ASP A 118 -15.67 9.55 0.33
CA ASP A 118 -16.97 10.21 0.57
C ASP A 118 -17.27 10.45 2.05
N GLY A 119 -16.46 9.92 2.94
CA GLY A 119 -16.64 10.03 4.38
C GLY A 119 -15.68 9.12 5.15
N PRO A 120 -15.87 8.96 6.45
CA PRO A 120 -14.99 8.17 7.29
C PRO A 120 -14.80 6.75 6.79
N GLN A 121 -13.55 6.32 6.72
CA GLN A 121 -13.13 4.96 6.37
C GLN A 121 -12.77 4.16 7.63
N ASP A 122 -12.85 2.86 7.53
CA ASP A 122 -12.36 1.86 8.47
C ASP A 122 -11.56 0.77 7.73
N PHE A 123 -11.09 -0.25 8.46
CA PHE A 123 -10.36 -1.36 7.83
C PHE A 123 -11.20 -2.14 6.82
N ALA A 124 -12.51 -2.24 7.03
CA ALA A 124 -13.39 -2.98 6.13
C ALA A 124 -13.59 -2.23 4.80
N SER A 125 -13.90 -0.94 4.84
CA SER A 125 -14.05 -0.10 3.64
C SER A 125 -12.72 0.04 2.87
N ASN A 126 -11.62 0.22 3.58
CA ASN A 126 -10.29 0.24 2.96
C ASN A 126 -9.93 -1.12 2.33
N GLY A 127 -10.30 -2.22 2.98
CA GLY A 127 -10.15 -3.57 2.46
C GLY A 127 -10.96 -3.81 1.17
N GLN A 128 -12.17 -3.25 1.05
CA GLN A 128 -12.96 -3.31 -0.18
C GLN A 128 -12.27 -2.59 -1.34
N VAL A 129 -11.67 -1.43 -1.08
CA VAL A 129 -10.86 -0.72 -2.08
C VAL A 129 -9.66 -1.57 -2.50
N LEU A 130 -8.92 -2.15 -1.54
CA LEU A 130 -7.79 -3.03 -1.84
C LEU A 130 -8.23 -4.23 -2.69
N THR A 131 -9.35 -4.89 -2.36
CA THR A 131 -9.89 -6.00 -3.16
C THR A 131 -10.14 -5.57 -4.60
N ALA A 132 -10.83 -4.45 -4.81
CA ALA A 132 -11.11 -3.95 -6.16
C ALA A 132 -9.84 -3.56 -6.93
N VAL A 133 -8.84 -3.01 -6.25
CA VAL A 133 -7.52 -2.73 -6.85
C VAL A 133 -6.83 -4.05 -7.24
N LEU A 134 -6.84 -5.05 -6.38
CA LEU A 134 -6.26 -6.37 -6.67
C LEU A 134 -6.94 -7.01 -7.89
N ASP A 135 -8.27 -6.96 -7.99
CA ASP A 135 -9.02 -7.51 -9.14
C ASP A 135 -8.59 -6.87 -10.45
N LYS A 136 -8.44 -5.55 -10.48
CA LYS A 136 -8.03 -4.79 -11.67
C LYS A 136 -6.54 -4.93 -11.99
N ALA A 137 -5.69 -4.99 -10.98
CA ALA A 137 -4.23 -4.97 -11.14
C ALA A 137 -3.59 -6.35 -11.26
N MET A 138 -4.21 -7.39 -10.68
CA MET A 138 -3.67 -8.74 -10.57
C MET A 138 -4.56 -9.82 -11.23
N GLY A 139 -5.81 -9.49 -11.57
CA GLY A 139 -6.79 -10.49 -11.98
C GLY A 139 -7.05 -11.49 -10.84
N ASP A 140 -7.21 -12.76 -11.17
CA ASP A 140 -7.48 -13.85 -10.19
C ASP A 140 -6.22 -14.41 -9.53
N ARG A 141 -5.06 -13.75 -9.70
CA ARG A 141 -3.79 -14.24 -9.13
C ARG A 141 -3.76 -14.10 -7.62
N SER A 142 -3.15 -15.08 -6.97
CA SER A 142 -2.73 -14.94 -5.58
C SER A 142 -1.70 -13.81 -5.43
N VAL A 143 -1.61 -13.24 -4.23
CA VAL A 143 -0.75 -12.08 -3.97
C VAL A 143 0.05 -12.24 -2.68
N VAL A 144 1.25 -11.69 -2.70
CA VAL A 144 2.01 -11.31 -1.51
C VAL A 144 1.76 -9.84 -1.25
N LEU A 145 1.29 -9.50 -0.05
CA LEU A 145 1.17 -8.12 0.39
C LEU A 145 2.45 -7.70 1.12
N ALA A 146 3.08 -6.64 0.66
CA ALA A 146 4.25 -6.05 1.32
C ALA A 146 3.93 -4.62 1.74
N GLY A 147 3.79 -4.38 3.04
CA GLY A 147 3.33 -3.10 3.56
C GLY A 147 4.32 -2.43 4.51
N HIS A 148 4.51 -1.13 4.35
CA HIS A 148 5.30 -0.28 5.24
C HIS A 148 4.40 0.44 6.23
N SER A 149 4.80 0.49 7.51
CA SER A 149 4.12 1.31 8.52
C SER A 149 2.60 1.04 8.55
N MET A 150 1.76 2.03 8.27
CA MET A 150 0.31 1.89 8.13
C MET A 150 -0.08 0.84 7.09
N GLY A 151 0.61 0.79 5.94
CA GLY A 151 0.36 -0.22 4.90
C GLY A 151 0.60 -1.65 5.40
N GLY A 152 1.56 -1.84 6.32
CA GLY A 152 1.78 -3.12 6.99
C GLY A 152 0.64 -3.50 7.93
N LEU A 153 0.13 -2.55 8.71
CA LEU A 153 -1.06 -2.75 9.53
C LEU A 153 -2.28 -3.14 8.69
N LEU A 154 -2.51 -2.43 7.56
CA LEU A 154 -3.61 -2.73 6.64
C LEU A 154 -3.46 -4.13 6.04
N ALA A 155 -2.27 -4.52 5.60
CA ALA A 155 -1.99 -5.88 5.11
C ALA A 155 -2.32 -6.94 6.16
N ALA A 156 -1.86 -6.74 7.41
CA ALA A 156 -2.08 -7.65 8.53
C ALA A 156 -3.56 -7.75 8.95
N ARG A 157 -4.34 -6.68 8.77
CA ARG A 157 -5.79 -6.68 9.04
C ARG A 157 -6.61 -7.29 7.90
N TYR A 158 -6.12 -7.17 6.66
CA TYR A 158 -6.77 -7.68 5.46
C TYR A 158 -6.61 -9.19 5.28
N ALA A 159 -5.41 -9.71 5.46
CA ALA A 159 -5.06 -11.08 5.11
C ALA A 159 -5.91 -12.17 5.81
N PRO A 160 -6.30 -12.06 7.11
CA PRO A 160 -7.10 -13.07 7.77
C PRO A 160 -8.46 -13.37 7.12
N ASP A 161 -9.06 -12.38 6.45
CA ASP A 161 -10.36 -12.51 5.77
C ASP A 161 -10.23 -12.86 4.28
N HIS A 162 -8.99 -12.94 3.74
CA HIS A 162 -8.71 -13.15 2.31
C HIS A 162 -7.63 -14.22 2.09
N GLN A 163 -7.72 -15.32 2.87
CA GLN A 163 -6.74 -16.42 2.82
C GLN A 163 -6.78 -17.20 1.50
N ASP A 164 -7.86 -17.08 0.74
CA ASP A 164 -8.01 -17.64 -0.60
C ASP A 164 -7.15 -16.90 -1.65
N ARG A 165 -6.72 -15.69 -1.33
CA ARG A 165 -5.99 -14.82 -2.26
C ARG A 165 -4.62 -14.39 -1.76
N VAL A 166 -4.49 -14.10 -0.46
CA VAL A 166 -3.22 -13.66 0.15
C VAL A 166 -2.41 -14.88 0.54
N THR A 167 -1.30 -15.11 -0.16
CA THR A 167 -0.42 -16.26 0.03
C THR A 167 0.89 -15.92 0.74
N GLY A 168 1.09 -14.67 1.16
CA GLY A 168 2.25 -14.26 1.93
C GLY A 168 2.18 -12.81 2.38
N LEU A 169 2.91 -12.48 3.45
CA LEU A 169 2.99 -11.12 4.01
C LEU A 169 4.42 -10.71 4.27
N VAL A 170 4.75 -9.45 3.95
CA VAL A 170 5.98 -8.78 4.40
C VAL A 170 5.59 -7.48 5.11
N LEU A 171 5.95 -7.36 6.37
CA LEU A 171 5.65 -6.21 7.21
C LEU A 171 6.93 -5.41 7.44
N LEU A 172 7.10 -4.31 6.69
CA LEU A 172 8.27 -3.44 6.76
C LEU A 172 8.03 -2.37 7.82
N ASP A 173 8.56 -2.57 9.01
CA ASP A 173 8.41 -1.69 10.17
C ASP A 173 6.96 -1.26 10.41
N ALA A 174 6.04 -2.23 10.37
CA ALA A 174 4.60 -2.01 10.39
C ALA A 174 4.12 -1.40 11.70
N THR A 175 3.13 -0.51 11.63
CA THR A 175 2.42 -0.02 12.82
C THR A 175 1.90 -1.20 13.64
N GLY A 176 2.19 -1.23 14.92
CA GLY A 176 1.81 -2.34 15.81
C GLY A 176 0.29 -2.48 16.00
N PRO A 177 -0.21 -3.68 16.34
CA PRO A 177 -1.64 -3.94 16.44
C PRO A 177 -2.35 -3.19 17.58
N THR A 178 -1.58 -2.65 18.54
CA THR A 178 -2.05 -1.89 19.70
C THR A 178 -1.31 -0.57 19.86
N ALA A 179 -0.70 -0.06 18.77
CA ALA A 179 0.18 1.10 18.80
C ALA A 179 -0.50 2.37 19.34
N ILE A 180 -1.80 2.54 19.08
CA ILE A 180 -2.54 3.72 19.52
C ILE A 180 -2.70 3.70 21.04
N SER A 181 -3.28 2.64 21.60
CA SER A 181 -3.50 2.54 23.04
C SER A 181 -2.19 2.56 23.81
N ASP A 182 -1.18 1.77 23.38
CA ASP A 182 0.12 1.69 24.03
C ASP A 182 0.80 3.09 24.07
N THR A 183 0.70 3.88 22.99
CA THR A 183 1.28 5.23 22.94
C THR A 183 0.48 6.24 23.78
N LEU A 184 -0.85 6.18 23.73
CA LEU A 184 -1.72 7.10 24.49
C LEU A 184 -1.67 6.83 26.00
N GLU A 185 -1.39 5.60 26.42
CA GLU A 185 -1.13 5.25 27.82
C GLU A 185 0.23 5.77 28.30
N LEU A 186 1.25 5.67 27.43
CA LEU A 186 2.60 6.13 27.73
C LEU A 186 2.70 7.65 27.84
N ILE A 187 2.13 8.38 26.88
CA ILE A 187 2.22 9.85 26.81
C ILE A 187 0.92 10.45 27.33
N PRO A 188 0.89 11.05 28.55
CA PRO A 188 -0.33 11.51 29.15
C PRO A 188 -0.94 12.72 28.41
N GLU A 189 -2.24 12.93 28.64
CA GLU A 189 -2.92 14.15 28.19
C GLU A 189 -2.31 15.36 28.88
N GLY A 190 -2.06 16.43 28.07
CA GLY A 190 -1.45 17.66 28.57
C GLY A 190 0.07 17.67 28.57
N ASP A 191 0.74 16.61 28.08
CA ASP A 191 2.17 16.70 27.75
C ASP A 191 2.39 17.82 26.74
N ALA A 192 3.27 18.76 27.07
CA ALA A 192 3.59 19.93 26.24
C ALA A 192 4.98 19.81 25.57
N GLY A 193 5.64 18.67 25.73
CA GLY A 193 6.94 18.38 25.13
C GLY A 193 6.84 17.89 23.68
N PRO A 194 7.98 17.54 23.07
CA PRO A 194 8.03 17.01 21.71
C PRO A 194 7.22 15.70 21.51
N ALA A 195 6.94 14.97 22.59
CA ALA A 195 6.13 13.76 22.55
C ALA A 195 4.63 14.05 22.32
N SER A 196 4.15 15.28 22.60
CA SER A 196 2.76 15.66 22.32
C SER A 196 2.38 15.43 20.86
N ALA A 197 3.30 15.69 19.91
CA ALA A 197 3.06 15.47 18.50
C ALA A 197 2.83 13.99 18.15
N VAL A 198 3.54 13.07 18.82
CA VAL A 198 3.32 11.62 18.66
C VAL A 198 1.94 11.23 19.17
N ARG A 199 1.56 11.76 20.36
CA ARG A 199 0.23 11.56 20.92
C ARG A 199 -0.87 12.10 20.01
N GLU A 200 -0.72 13.31 19.51
CA GLU A 200 -1.67 13.95 18.60
C GLU A 200 -1.84 13.13 17.31
N GLN A 201 -0.75 12.59 16.76
CA GLN A 201 -0.81 11.70 15.60
C GLN A 201 -1.63 10.44 15.91
N MET A 202 -1.44 9.81 17.06
CA MET A 202 -2.23 8.63 17.46
C MET A 202 -3.71 8.96 17.61
N ILE A 203 -4.04 10.13 18.16
CA ILE A 203 -5.42 10.60 18.27
C ILE A 203 -6.01 10.83 16.87
N ALA A 204 -5.29 11.51 15.99
CA ALA A 204 -5.73 11.77 14.61
C ALA A 204 -5.99 10.47 13.84
N MET A 205 -5.14 9.46 14.00
CA MET A 205 -5.35 8.13 13.41
C MET A 205 -6.61 7.46 13.97
N ARG A 206 -6.81 7.47 15.29
CA ARG A 206 -7.98 6.87 15.95
C ARG A 206 -9.29 7.55 15.52
N GLU A 207 -9.27 8.86 15.38
CA GLU A 207 -10.47 9.66 15.09
C GLU A 207 -10.74 9.82 13.58
N GLY A 208 -9.80 9.40 12.71
CA GLY A 208 -9.89 9.62 11.28
C GLY A 208 -9.66 11.09 10.88
N ALA A 209 -8.97 11.86 11.73
CA ALA A 209 -8.59 13.25 11.45
C ALA A 209 -7.33 13.29 10.57
N ASN A 210 -7.41 12.70 9.40
CA ASN A 210 -6.34 12.54 8.42
C ASN A 210 -6.94 12.62 7.00
N PRO A 211 -6.13 12.82 5.94
CA PRO A 211 -6.62 12.93 4.57
C PRO A 211 -7.44 11.71 4.11
N GLU A 212 -7.05 10.51 4.52
CA GLU A 212 -7.76 9.28 4.21
C GLU A 212 -9.11 9.17 4.96
N GLN A 213 -9.38 10.02 5.95
CA GLN A 213 -10.48 9.87 6.91
C GLN A 213 -10.55 8.46 7.53
N LEU A 214 -9.42 7.76 7.55
CA LEU A 214 -9.30 6.40 8.04
C LEU A 214 -9.21 6.40 9.57
N ARG A 215 -10.19 5.75 10.20
CA ARG A 215 -10.19 5.45 11.63
C ARG A 215 -9.43 4.16 11.86
N VAL A 216 -8.35 4.27 12.61
CA VAL A 216 -7.51 3.13 12.98
C VAL A 216 -7.92 2.64 14.36
N GLU A 217 -8.31 1.39 14.44
CA GLU A 217 -8.66 0.73 15.69
C GLU A 217 -7.59 -0.31 16.06
N ASP A 218 -7.18 -0.27 17.32
CA ASP A 218 -6.36 -1.32 17.89
C ASP A 218 -7.15 -2.64 17.98
N GLY A 219 -6.44 -3.76 17.97
CA GLY A 219 -7.10 -5.04 18.09
C GLY A 219 -6.12 -6.20 18.14
N GLU A 220 -6.62 -7.36 18.50
CA GLU A 220 -5.85 -8.60 18.51
C GLU A 220 -5.38 -8.99 17.10
N VAL A 221 -4.25 -9.71 17.04
CA VAL A 221 -3.75 -10.29 15.80
C VAL A 221 -4.55 -11.55 15.50
N ARG A 222 -5.25 -11.55 14.35
CA ARG A 222 -5.95 -12.72 13.85
C ARG A 222 -5.05 -13.51 12.93
N SER A 223 -5.16 -14.83 12.94
CA SER A 223 -4.36 -15.69 12.07
C SER A 223 -4.72 -15.48 10.59
N ALA A 224 -3.71 -15.32 9.76
CA ALA A 224 -3.82 -15.30 8.30
C ALA A 224 -3.66 -16.71 7.68
N GLY A 225 -3.73 -17.76 8.48
CA GLY A 225 -3.52 -19.13 8.03
C GLY A 225 -2.06 -19.57 8.10
N ASP A 226 -1.71 -20.60 7.35
CA ASP A 226 -0.36 -21.17 7.28
C ASP A 226 0.43 -20.57 6.09
N ILE A 227 0.49 -19.25 6.00
CA ILE A 227 1.23 -18.54 4.95
C ILE A 227 2.59 -18.06 5.46
N PRO A 228 3.61 -17.91 4.59
CA PRO A 228 4.87 -17.29 4.98
C PRO A 228 4.66 -15.81 5.35
N VAL A 229 5.18 -15.40 6.50
CA VAL A 229 5.15 -14.02 6.97
C VAL A 229 6.55 -13.60 7.40
N GLU A 230 7.03 -12.50 6.86
CA GLU A 230 8.29 -11.90 7.32
C GLU A 230 8.02 -10.51 7.90
N VAL A 231 8.27 -10.36 9.19
CA VAL A 231 8.24 -9.08 9.90
C VAL A 231 9.65 -8.52 9.90
N VAL A 232 9.84 -7.35 9.31
CA VAL A 232 11.15 -6.66 9.27
C VAL A 232 11.04 -5.42 10.13
N GLN A 233 11.76 -5.40 11.25
CA GLN A 233 11.80 -4.26 12.16
C GLN A 233 13.05 -3.41 11.93
N HIS A 234 12.99 -2.11 12.24
CA HIS A 234 14.17 -1.25 12.25
C HIS A 234 15.18 -1.67 13.33
N GLY A 235 16.45 -1.34 13.13
CA GLY A 235 17.52 -1.56 14.10
C GLY A 235 18.11 -0.27 14.65
N GLN A 236 17.96 0.85 13.93
CA GLN A 236 18.35 2.17 14.42
C GLN A 236 17.21 2.77 15.24
N GLN A 237 17.45 2.98 16.52
CA GLN A 237 16.45 3.46 17.50
C GLN A 237 16.12 4.96 17.26
N TYR A 238 15.41 5.27 16.20
CA TYR A 238 15.07 6.65 15.83
C TYR A 238 14.06 7.32 16.77
N LEU A 239 13.18 6.52 17.42
CA LEU A 239 12.24 7.01 18.41
C LEU A 239 12.93 7.40 19.71
N ALA A 240 14.12 6.82 20.01
CA ALA A 240 14.91 7.17 21.19
C ALA A 240 15.32 8.64 21.24
N ALA A 241 15.29 9.34 20.11
CA ALA A 241 15.51 10.78 20.02
C ALA A 241 14.37 11.62 20.65
N ILE A 242 13.20 11.03 20.93
CA ILE A 242 12.07 11.72 21.56
C ILE A 242 12.36 11.85 23.05
N PRO A 243 12.49 13.10 23.58
CA PRO A 243 12.79 13.30 24.99
C PRO A 243 11.79 12.62 25.91
N GLN A 244 12.26 12.10 27.03
CA GLN A 244 11.50 11.48 28.11
C GLN A 244 10.89 10.11 27.77
N TYR A 245 10.30 9.92 26.58
CA TYR A 245 9.53 8.72 26.22
C TYR A 245 10.21 7.84 25.17
N GLY A 246 11.28 8.30 24.54
CA GLY A 246 11.87 7.66 23.38
C GLY A 246 12.25 6.20 23.58
N ALA A 247 12.91 5.87 24.68
CA ALA A 247 13.30 4.50 24.98
C ALA A 247 12.08 3.56 25.15
N GLU A 248 11.00 4.08 25.73
CA GLU A 248 9.77 3.31 25.93
C GLU A 248 8.97 3.18 24.63
N LEU A 249 8.97 4.22 23.78
CA LEU A 249 8.38 4.15 22.44
C LEU A 249 9.08 3.10 21.57
N GLU A 250 10.42 3.00 21.63
CA GLU A 250 11.18 1.92 20.98
C GLU A 250 10.78 0.55 21.49
N ARG A 251 10.61 0.40 22.80
CA ARG A 251 10.18 -0.85 23.42
C ARG A 251 8.78 -1.26 22.93
N ILE A 252 7.82 -0.33 22.97
CA ILE A 252 6.44 -0.51 22.47
C ILE A 252 6.46 -0.90 21.00
N TRP A 253 7.25 -0.21 20.18
CA TRP A 253 7.37 -0.52 18.75
C TRP A 253 7.88 -1.93 18.51
N ALA A 254 9.00 -2.30 19.17
CA ALA A 254 9.58 -3.64 19.07
C ALA A 254 8.62 -4.74 19.58
N GLU A 255 7.82 -4.47 20.60
CA GLU A 255 6.78 -5.39 21.06
C GLU A 255 5.66 -5.53 20.03
N GLY A 256 5.26 -4.44 19.37
CA GLY A 256 4.31 -4.46 18.26
C GLY A 256 4.78 -5.38 17.13
N GLN A 257 6.06 -5.30 16.75
CA GLN A 257 6.63 -6.18 15.73
C GLN A 257 6.57 -7.66 16.16
N ARG A 258 6.83 -7.98 17.42
CA ARG A 258 6.71 -9.35 17.94
C ARG A 258 5.27 -9.85 17.97
N LYS A 259 4.29 -8.97 18.26
CA LYS A 259 2.85 -9.33 18.22
C LYS A 259 2.45 -9.82 16.83
N TRP A 260 3.02 -9.27 15.75
CA TRP A 260 2.74 -9.70 14.38
C TRP A 260 3.15 -11.13 14.06
N LEU A 261 4.04 -11.74 14.85
CA LEU A 261 4.41 -13.15 14.66
C LEU A 261 3.23 -14.13 14.88
N ALA A 262 2.16 -13.67 15.52
CA ALA A 262 0.94 -14.47 15.68
C ALA A 262 0.08 -14.56 14.40
N LEU A 263 0.43 -13.86 13.32
CA LEU A 263 -0.28 -13.93 12.03
C LEU A 263 -0.21 -15.33 11.41
N SER A 264 0.90 -16.05 11.57
CA SER A 264 1.10 -17.38 11.01
C SER A 264 2.11 -18.17 11.83
N PRO A 265 1.99 -19.52 11.90
CA PRO A 265 3.05 -20.35 12.47
C PRO A 265 4.36 -20.29 11.68
N ARG A 266 4.33 -19.80 10.43
CA ARG A 266 5.51 -19.59 9.57
C ARG A 266 6.05 -18.16 9.62
N SER A 267 5.65 -17.37 10.63
CA SER A 267 6.15 -16.00 10.79
C SER A 267 7.59 -15.98 11.26
N THR A 268 8.39 -15.07 10.68
CA THR A 268 9.78 -14.80 11.06
C THR A 268 9.98 -13.32 11.34
N LEU A 269 10.96 -12.99 12.21
CA LEU A 269 11.34 -11.63 12.54
C LEU A 269 12.78 -11.38 12.08
N VAL A 270 12.97 -10.33 11.30
CA VAL A 270 14.27 -9.85 10.82
C VAL A 270 14.50 -8.42 11.31
N THR A 271 15.74 -8.09 11.64
CA THR A 271 16.11 -6.73 12.06
C THR A 271 16.98 -6.08 10.99
N ALA A 272 16.51 -4.96 10.45
CA ALA A 272 17.24 -4.07 9.55
C ALA A 272 18.22 -3.21 10.36
N THR A 273 19.43 -3.71 10.60
CA THR A 273 20.36 -3.12 11.57
C THR A 273 20.89 -1.74 11.20
N GLY A 274 20.89 -1.42 9.90
CA GLY A 274 21.31 -0.14 9.34
C GLY A 274 20.15 0.84 9.11
N SER A 275 18.90 0.44 9.39
CA SER A 275 17.71 1.20 9.01
C SER A 275 16.97 1.80 10.21
N GLY A 276 16.44 3.02 10.02
CA GLY A 276 15.33 3.57 10.77
C GLY A 276 13.99 3.06 10.21
N HIS A 277 12.96 3.93 10.27
CA HIS A 277 11.59 3.56 9.88
C HIS A 277 11.45 3.14 8.42
N TYR A 278 12.20 3.76 7.51
CA TYR A 278 12.06 3.55 6.06
C TYR A 278 13.03 2.48 5.55
N ILE A 279 12.77 1.19 5.90
CA ILE A 279 13.66 0.07 5.58
C ILE A 279 13.95 -0.04 4.09
N TYR A 280 12.95 0.18 3.24
CA TYR A 280 13.11 0.13 1.78
C TYR A 280 13.96 1.28 1.20
N VAL A 281 14.24 2.32 1.99
CA VAL A 281 15.14 3.43 1.64
C VAL A 281 16.55 3.17 2.19
N ASP A 282 16.65 2.81 3.47
CA ASP A 282 17.92 2.68 4.17
C ASP A 282 18.65 1.36 3.85
N GLU A 283 17.89 0.27 3.76
CA GLU A 283 18.37 -1.08 3.41
C GLU A 283 17.55 -1.70 2.25
N PRO A 284 17.57 -1.11 1.03
CA PRO A 284 16.71 -1.54 -0.08
C PRO A 284 16.92 -2.99 -0.48
N GLN A 285 18.14 -3.52 -0.41
CA GLN A 285 18.42 -4.92 -0.72
C GLN A 285 17.78 -5.87 0.29
N LEU A 286 17.71 -5.49 1.58
CA LEU A 286 17.04 -6.29 2.59
C LEU A 286 15.53 -6.33 2.32
N ALA A 287 14.91 -5.20 2.00
CA ALA A 287 13.49 -5.13 1.66
C ALA A 287 13.16 -6.01 0.44
N VAL A 288 13.95 -5.94 -0.64
CA VAL A 288 13.80 -6.79 -1.83
C VAL A 288 13.93 -8.27 -1.46
N GLN A 289 15.00 -8.65 -0.74
CA GLN A 289 15.24 -10.05 -0.36
C GLN A 289 14.15 -10.61 0.55
N SER A 290 13.61 -9.80 1.47
CA SER A 290 12.50 -10.19 2.34
C SER A 290 11.25 -10.52 1.52
N ILE A 291 10.91 -9.67 0.57
CA ILE A 291 9.75 -9.87 -0.30
C ILE A 291 9.96 -11.10 -1.21
N GLU A 292 11.14 -11.24 -1.82
CA GLU A 292 11.45 -12.39 -2.68
C GLU A 292 11.48 -13.73 -1.92
N ARG A 293 11.94 -13.75 -0.66
CA ARG A 293 11.87 -14.96 0.19
C ARG A 293 10.43 -15.40 0.41
N VAL A 294 9.56 -14.45 0.78
CA VAL A 294 8.14 -14.75 1.00
C VAL A 294 7.47 -15.20 -0.30
N VAL A 295 7.73 -14.53 -1.43
CA VAL A 295 7.23 -14.95 -2.75
C VAL A 295 7.68 -16.37 -3.09
N THR A 296 8.94 -16.72 -2.85
CA THR A 296 9.47 -18.06 -3.11
C THR A 296 8.79 -19.12 -2.23
N GLN A 297 8.63 -18.84 -0.94
CA GLN A 297 7.97 -19.75 0.00
C GLN A 297 6.48 -19.93 -0.29
N ALA A 298 5.83 -18.94 -0.91
CA ALA A 298 4.42 -19.00 -1.31
C ALA A 298 4.18 -19.81 -2.60
N ILE A 299 5.22 -20.12 -3.38
CA ILE A 299 5.13 -20.96 -4.58
C ILE A 299 5.24 -22.44 -4.23
N ASP A 300 5.95 -22.77 -3.15
CA ASP A 300 6.28 -24.15 -2.77
C ASP A 300 5.09 -24.90 -2.10
N GLU A 301 3.89 -24.28 -2.11
CA GLU A 301 2.61 -24.86 -1.64
C GLU A 301 1.69 -25.25 -2.80
#